data_77e85ed656ddd7f8fe07a1c5147b2c74
#
_entry.id   77e85ed656ddd7f8fe07a1c5147b2c74
#
_cell.length_a   1.000
_cell.length_b   1.000
_cell.length_c   1.000
_cell.angle_alpha   90.00
_cell.angle_beta   90.00
_cell.angle_gamma   90.00
#
_symmetry.space_group_name_H-M   'P 1'
#
loop_
_entity.id
_entity.type
_entity.pdbx_description
1 polymer ?
#
loop_
_entity_poly.entity_id
_entity_poly.type
_entity_poly.pdbx_seq_one_letter_code
_entity_poly.pdbx_strand_id
1 'polypeptide(L)'
;TSMEDIEFNPANPNIMYASCASGSSNVWRSVNGGINWNALGSNSGLIAAGRTLIGVSKEKPNIVYIAQATTNGLFGKFYKSTDSGATFVTIVTGNPNNGTNYFGYEIDGKDGFGQAGYDMALCVNPANADEIVIGGIICWRSNDGGKTFRPATEWYYPNPTGYNHADVHALEFVKKTVYSGSDGGIFKNVNQSPVYIDLSAGLGIRQIYRISCAKTDASVITAGSQDNGTVFKRQNGNWVDWIGGDGMDNAISPINANVAIGTSQYGAIYHTDD
;
A
#
# COMPACT_ATOMS: atom_id res chain seq x y z
N THR A 1 2.70 -7.94 21.54
CA THR A 1 2.83 -6.81 20.59
C THR A 1 3.29 -7.38 19.26
N SER A 2 2.52 -7.13 18.18
CA SER A 2 2.91 -7.53 16.82
C SER A 2 3.99 -6.56 16.33
N MET A 3 5.08 -7.08 15.81
CA MET A 3 6.09 -6.28 15.12
C MET A 3 5.63 -6.08 13.67
N GLU A 4 5.77 -4.85 13.17
CA GLU A 4 5.29 -4.45 11.84
C GLU A 4 6.45 -4.22 10.86
N ASP A 5 7.59 -3.79 11.38
CA ASP A 5 8.72 -3.43 10.54
C ASP A 5 10.05 -3.61 11.28
N ILE A 6 11.10 -3.93 10.54
CA ILE A 6 12.46 -4.05 11.03
C ILE A 6 13.45 -3.59 9.97
N GLU A 7 14.36 -2.67 10.35
CA GLU A 7 15.33 -2.08 9.45
C GLU A 7 16.73 -2.11 10.04
N PHE A 8 17.73 -2.29 9.18
CA PHE A 8 19.14 -2.12 9.53
C PHE A 8 19.63 -0.72 9.14
N ASN A 9 20.48 -0.15 9.97
CA ASN A 9 21.25 1.00 9.50
C ASN A 9 22.17 0.55 8.33
N PRO A 10 22.08 1.18 7.15
CA PRO A 10 22.78 0.70 5.96
C PRO A 10 24.31 0.73 6.01
N ALA A 11 24.90 1.47 6.97
CA ALA A 11 26.35 1.56 7.15
C ALA A 11 26.86 0.81 8.38
N ASN A 12 25.99 0.51 9.35
CA ASN A 12 26.38 -0.17 10.58
C ASN A 12 25.29 -1.18 11.02
N PRO A 13 25.45 -2.48 10.71
CA PRO A 13 24.45 -3.50 11.02
C PRO A 13 24.25 -3.75 12.53
N ASN A 14 25.10 -3.21 13.40
CA ASN A 14 24.86 -3.21 14.84
C ASN A 14 23.75 -2.27 15.26
N ILE A 15 23.42 -1.27 14.43
CA ILE A 15 22.28 -0.38 14.67
C ILE A 15 21.08 -0.92 13.89
N MET A 16 20.02 -1.24 14.62
CA MET A 16 18.78 -1.77 14.08
C MET A 16 17.59 -1.03 14.67
N TYR A 17 16.53 -1.01 13.91
CA TYR A 17 15.26 -0.39 14.29
C TYR A 17 14.15 -1.42 14.14
N ALA A 18 13.16 -1.36 15.00
CA ALA A 18 11.97 -2.19 14.91
C ALA A 18 10.74 -1.37 15.31
N SER A 19 9.60 -1.63 14.69
CA SER A 19 8.36 -0.94 15.02
C SER A 19 7.19 -1.89 15.21
N CYS A 20 6.11 -1.39 15.80
CA CYS A 20 4.87 -2.11 15.99
C CYS A 20 3.65 -1.19 15.84
N ALA A 21 2.46 -1.81 15.74
CA ALA A 21 1.20 -1.10 15.54
C ALA A 21 0.60 -0.52 16.82
N SER A 22 1.04 -0.96 18.00
CA SER A 22 0.42 -0.59 19.27
C SER A 22 1.35 -0.76 20.46
N GLY A 23 1.07 -0.05 21.55
CA GLY A 23 1.81 -0.13 22.80
C GLY A 23 2.19 1.24 23.34
N SER A 24 2.89 1.26 24.46
CA SER A 24 3.40 2.50 25.09
C SER A 24 4.58 3.11 24.33
N SER A 25 5.20 2.33 23.43
CA SER A 25 6.21 2.75 22.47
C SER A 25 6.00 1.99 21.18
N ASN A 26 6.06 2.68 20.05
CA ASN A 26 5.90 2.05 18.73
C ASN A 26 7.23 1.74 18.05
N VAL A 27 8.36 2.23 18.58
CA VAL A 27 9.68 2.08 17.96
C VAL A 27 10.71 1.66 18.98
N TRP A 28 11.57 0.73 18.61
CA TRP A 28 12.73 0.27 19.37
C TRP A 28 13.99 0.44 18.55
N ARG A 29 15.10 0.65 19.23
CA ARG A 29 16.43 0.76 18.64
C ARG A 29 17.40 -0.16 19.36
N SER A 30 18.17 -0.92 18.59
CA SER A 30 19.36 -1.63 19.06
C SER A 30 20.63 -0.93 18.57
N VAL A 31 21.72 -1.07 19.33
CA VAL A 31 23.06 -0.60 18.96
C VAL A 31 24.10 -1.72 19.04
N ASN A 32 23.66 -2.96 19.23
CA ASN A 32 24.52 -4.13 19.43
C ASN A 32 24.03 -5.35 18.65
N GLY A 33 23.55 -5.15 17.42
CA GLY A 33 23.15 -6.24 16.52
C GLY A 33 21.89 -6.98 16.96
N GLY A 34 20.96 -6.30 17.62
CA GLY A 34 19.69 -6.87 18.06
C GLY A 34 19.74 -7.65 19.37
N ILE A 35 20.90 -7.68 20.06
CA ILE A 35 21.02 -8.38 21.36
C ILE A 35 20.17 -7.69 22.43
N ASN A 36 20.21 -6.36 22.48
CA ASN A 36 19.38 -5.55 23.36
C ASN A 36 18.65 -4.47 22.58
N TRP A 37 17.42 -4.16 23.01
CA TRP A 37 16.54 -3.20 22.38
C TRP A 37 16.07 -2.17 23.41
N ASN A 38 16.19 -0.89 23.07
CA ASN A 38 15.70 0.22 23.85
C ASN A 38 14.44 0.80 23.19
N ALA A 39 13.37 0.89 23.97
CA ALA A 39 12.14 1.54 23.51
C ALA A 39 12.38 3.04 23.35
N LEU A 40 11.97 3.59 22.22
CA LEU A 40 11.99 5.02 21.94
C LEU A 40 10.61 5.61 22.23
N GLY A 41 10.57 6.69 23.00
CA GLY A 41 9.33 7.36 23.41
C GLY A 41 9.49 8.87 23.39
N SER A 42 8.75 9.57 24.25
CA SER A 42 8.74 11.04 24.32
C SER A 42 10.12 11.65 24.51
N ASN A 43 11.01 11.01 25.27
CA ASN A 43 12.40 11.45 25.45
C ASN A 43 13.22 11.41 24.13
N SER A 44 12.79 10.64 23.16
CA SER A 44 13.37 10.57 21.81
C SER A 44 12.57 11.39 20.79
N GLY A 45 11.57 12.15 21.20
CA GLY A 45 10.71 12.95 20.33
C GLY A 45 9.57 12.18 19.67
N LEU A 46 9.37 10.90 20.00
CA LEU A 46 8.30 10.06 19.45
C LEU A 46 7.11 9.97 20.39
N ILE A 47 5.91 9.93 19.81
CA ILE A 47 4.66 9.72 20.55
C ILE A 47 4.04 8.42 20.02
N ALA A 48 3.65 7.54 20.94
CA ALA A 48 2.96 6.30 20.55
C ALA A 48 1.60 6.61 19.91
N ALA A 49 1.28 5.89 18.84
CA ALA A 49 0.01 6.01 18.11
C ALA A 49 -0.35 4.67 17.43
N GLY A 50 -0.79 4.70 16.18
CA GLY A 50 -1.11 3.51 15.38
C GLY A 50 0.12 2.85 14.74
N ARG A 51 -0.13 2.11 13.65
CA ARG A 51 0.90 1.41 12.87
C ARG A 51 2.04 2.36 12.46
N THR A 52 3.25 1.86 12.52
CA THR A 52 4.45 2.69 12.37
C THR A 52 5.46 1.95 11.52
N LEU A 53 5.99 2.61 10.48
CA LEU A 53 7.02 2.10 9.58
C LEU A 53 8.27 2.95 9.63
N ILE A 54 9.40 2.33 9.29
CA ILE A 54 10.73 2.90 9.38
C ILE A 54 11.33 2.97 7.98
N GLY A 55 11.97 4.08 7.64
CA GLY A 55 12.66 4.25 6.37
C GLY A 55 14.09 4.68 6.58
N VAL A 56 15.02 4.01 5.91
CA VAL A 56 16.45 4.29 5.93
C VAL A 56 16.98 4.55 4.53
N SER A 57 18.09 5.30 4.41
CA SER A 57 18.75 5.52 3.12
C SER A 57 20.23 5.20 3.20
N LYS A 58 20.72 4.53 2.18
CA LYS A 58 22.16 4.22 2.05
C LYS A 58 23.00 5.47 1.80
N GLU A 59 22.46 6.50 1.16
CA GLU A 59 23.16 7.76 0.90
C GLU A 59 23.53 8.47 2.19
N LYS A 60 22.60 8.53 3.16
CA LYS A 60 22.77 9.18 4.45
C LYS A 60 22.32 8.26 5.59
N PRO A 61 23.16 7.29 5.99
CA PRO A 61 22.78 6.27 6.97
C PRO A 61 22.42 6.79 8.37
N ASN A 62 22.79 8.04 8.69
CA ASN A 62 22.40 8.71 9.92
C ASN A 62 20.98 9.29 9.87
N ILE A 63 20.35 9.36 8.68
CA ILE A 63 18.97 9.79 8.55
C ILE A 63 18.05 8.58 8.66
N VAL A 64 17.05 8.68 9.52
CA VAL A 64 15.99 7.70 9.70
C VAL A 64 14.66 8.43 9.65
N TYR A 65 13.73 7.90 8.89
CA TYR A 65 12.35 8.39 8.80
C TYR A 65 11.39 7.45 9.51
N ILE A 66 10.30 8.00 10.01
CA ILE A 66 9.18 7.23 10.55
C ILE A 66 7.90 7.80 9.97
N ALA A 67 7.12 6.92 9.34
CA ALA A 67 5.72 7.18 8.99
C ALA A 67 4.83 6.51 10.03
N GLN A 68 3.91 7.26 10.61
CA GLN A 68 3.04 6.78 11.67
C GLN A 68 1.59 7.08 11.36
N ALA A 69 0.74 6.05 11.48
CA ALA A 69 -0.70 6.20 11.42
C ALA A 69 -1.29 6.62 12.78
N THR A 70 -2.47 7.18 12.76
CA THR A 70 -3.33 7.27 13.95
C THR A 70 -3.92 5.90 14.29
N THR A 71 -4.49 5.74 15.46
CA THR A 71 -5.21 4.53 15.85
C THR A 71 -6.45 4.25 15.00
N ASN A 72 -6.94 5.26 14.27
CA ASN A 72 -8.08 5.15 13.37
C ASN A 72 -7.68 4.99 11.89
N GLY A 73 -6.41 4.69 11.61
CA GLY A 73 -5.94 4.43 10.25
C GLY A 73 -5.66 5.66 9.38
N LEU A 74 -5.78 6.87 9.92
CA LEU A 74 -5.42 8.11 9.22
C LEU A 74 -3.89 8.32 9.26
N PHE A 75 -3.37 9.16 8.38
CA PHE A 75 -2.00 9.64 8.50
C PHE A 75 -1.84 10.43 9.81
N GLY A 76 -0.93 10.01 10.65
CA GLY A 76 -0.66 10.60 11.96
C GLY A 76 0.48 11.60 11.92
N LYS A 77 1.70 11.11 11.80
CA LYS A 77 2.90 11.94 11.79
C LYS A 77 3.98 11.35 10.90
N PHE A 78 4.81 12.25 10.37
CA PHE A 78 6.07 11.92 9.74
C PHE A 78 7.21 12.52 10.54
N TYR A 79 8.18 11.69 10.90
CA TYR A 79 9.32 12.09 11.71
C TYR A 79 10.62 11.90 10.96
N LYS A 80 11.65 12.66 11.34
CA LYS A 80 13.02 12.53 10.85
C LYS A 80 14.00 12.52 12.00
N SER A 81 14.94 11.62 11.95
CA SER A 81 16.16 11.59 12.74
C SER A 81 17.36 11.98 11.87
N THR A 82 18.35 12.61 12.45
CA THR A 82 19.66 12.90 11.82
C THR A 82 20.83 12.33 12.63
N ASP A 83 20.55 11.51 13.63
CA ASP A 83 21.50 10.94 14.58
C ASP A 83 21.38 9.41 14.69
N SER A 84 21.09 8.76 13.54
CA SER A 84 20.90 7.30 13.44
C SER A 84 19.79 6.79 14.37
N GLY A 85 18.69 7.53 14.45
CA GLY A 85 17.49 7.12 15.17
C GLY A 85 17.60 7.24 16.70
N ALA A 86 18.53 8.04 17.23
CA ALA A 86 18.59 8.29 18.67
C ALA A 86 17.50 9.30 19.10
N THR A 87 17.30 10.35 18.29
CA THR A 87 16.23 11.34 18.50
C THR A 87 15.49 11.64 17.19
N PHE A 88 14.25 12.10 17.30
CA PHE A 88 13.37 12.40 16.17
C PHE A 88 12.70 13.76 16.33
N VAL A 89 12.50 14.43 15.21
CA VAL A 89 11.69 15.64 15.12
C VAL A 89 10.49 15.38 14.23
N THR A 90 9.33 15.91 14.59
CA THR A 90 8.13 15.86 13.73
C THR A 90 8.34 16.80 12.55
N ILE A 91 8.17 16.27 11.33
CA ILE A 91 8.26 17.03 10.07
C ILE A 91 6.85 17.43 9.60
N VAL A 92 5.91 16.47 9.58
CA VAL A 92 4.51 16.69 9.20
C VAL A 92 3.60 16.08 10.26
N THR A 93 2.49 16.75 10.54
CA THR A 93 1.38 16.22 11.33
C THR A 93 0.17 16.11 10.44
N GLY A 94 -0.47 14.95 10.45
CA GLY A 94 -1.69 14.66 9.71
C GLY A 94 -2.85 15.55 10.16
N ASN A 95 -3.53 16.13 9.20
CA ASN A 95 -4.76 16.90 9.40
C ASN A 95 -5.57 16.92 8.09
N PRO A 96 -6.68 16.18 8.00
CA PRO A 96 -7.52 16.18 6.80
C PRO A 96 -7.97 17.58 6.37
N ASN A 97 -8.23 18.49 7.31
CA ASN A 97 -8.65 19.85 6.97
C ASN A 97 -7.59 20.64 6.17
N ASN A 98 -6.32 20.22 6.26
CA ASN A 98 -5.22 20.85 5.54
C ASN A 98 -4.73 20.01 4.35
N GLY A 99 -5.40 18.89 4.01
CA GLY A 99 -5.00 18.00 2.92
C GLY A 99 -3.73 17.20 3.26
N THR A 100 -3.55 16.79 4.51
CA THR A 100 -2.40 15.99 4.94
C THR A 100 -2.80 14.62 5.50
N ASN A 101 -3.93 14.06 5.06
CA ASN A 101 -4.24 12.65 5.29
C ASN A 101 -3.71 11.80 4.13
N TYR A 102 -2.44 11.44 4.18
CA TYR A 102 -1.77 10.67 3.11
C TYR A 102 -2.13 9.17 3.09
N PHE A 103 -2.93 8.69 4.05
CA PHE A 103 -3.44 7.31 4.11
C PHE A 103 -4.96 7.26 3.85
N GLY A 104 -5.51 8.34 3.30
CA GLY A 104 -6.89 8.43 2.88
C GLY A 104 -7.11 7.97 1.44
N TYR A 105 -8.35 8.07 0.99
CA TYR A 105 -8.83 7.61 -0.32
C TYR A 105 -8.70 8.67 -1.41
N GLU A 106 -8.56 9.94 -1.02
CA GLU A 106 -8.60 11.07 -1.94
C GLU A 106 -7.22 11.69 -2.17
N ILE A 107 -6.91 12.03 -3.42
CA ILE A 107 -5.64 12.62 -3.82
C ILE A 107 -5.40 14.04 -3.28
N ASP A 108 -6.41 14.68 -2.72
CA ASP A 108 -6.27 15.98 -2.06
C ASP A 108 -5.95 15.86 -0.55
N GLY A 109 -5.94 14.63 -0.01
CA GLY A 109 -5.63 14.31 1.37
C GLY A 109 -6.60 14.90 2.41
N LYS A 110 -7.85 15.22 2.00
CA LYS A 110 -8.84 15.91 2.87
C LYS A 110 -9.90 15.00 3.45
N ASP A 111 -10.00 13.78 3.01
CA ASP A 111 -10.97 12.83 3.56
C ASP A 111 -10.65 12.46 5.03
N GLY A 112 -11.70 12.21 5.78
CA GLY A 112 -11.62 11.83 7.20
C GLY A 112 -11.51 10.31 7.42
N PHE A 113 -11.19 9.54 6.36
CA PHE A 113 -11.09 8.09 6.38
C PHE A 113 -9.68 7.64 6.01
N GLY A 114 -9.32 6.42 6.37
CA GLY A 114 -8.06 5.80 6.02
C GLY A 114 -7.99 4.39 6.59
N GLN A 115 -7.12 3.59 6.02
CA GLN A 115 -6.98 2.18 6.42
C GLN A 115 -5.52 1.76 6.68
N ALA A 116 -4.67 2.69 7.11
CA ALA A 116 -3.27 2.41 7.39
C ALA A 116 -3.00 1.33 8.46
N GLY A 117 -4.04 0.87 9.16
CA GLY A 117 -3.98 -0.35 9.97
C GLY A 117 -3.83 -1.62 9.13
N TYR A 118 -4.31 -1.60 7.89
CA TYR A 118 -4.28 -2.70 6.94
C TYR A 118 -3.14 -2.53 5.91
N ASP A 119 -3.14 -1.44 5.17
CA ASP A 119 -2.20 -1.12 4.10
C ASP A 119 -1.33 0.07 4.47
N MET A 120 -0.05 -0.11 4.50
CA MET A 120 0.93 0.94 4.77
C MET A 120 2.31 0.51 4.29
N ALA A 121 2.96 1.36 3.53
CA ALA A 121 4.32 1.12 3.03
C ALA A 121 5.16 2.40 3.06
N LEU A 122 6.47 2.25 3.20
CA LEU A 122 7.43 3.34 3.21
C LEU A 122 8.73 2.88 2.55
N CYS A 123 9.26 3.67 1.62
CA CYS A 123 10.63 3.48 1.15
C CYS A 123 11.37 4.81 0.97
N VAL A 124 12.68 4.78 1.09
CA VAL A 124 13.58 5.92 0.91
C VAL A 124 14.58 5.60 -0.19
N ASN A 125 14.77 6.53 -1.14
CA ASN A 125 15.71 6.31 -2.23
C ASN A 125 17.14 6.09 -1.71
N PRO A 126 17.79 4.96 -2.05
CA PRO A 126 19.14 4.64 -1.57
C PRO A 126 20.23 5.58 -2.10
N ALA A 127 19.93 6.38 -3.13
CA ALA A 127 20.84 7.35 -3.73
C ALA A 127 20.45 8.82 -3.47
N ASN A 128 19.32 9.06 -2.80
CA ASN A 128 18.84 10.39 -2.43
C ASN A 128 17.94 10.29 -1.19
N ALA A 129 18.50 10.54 -0.02
CA ALA A 129 17.76 10.43 1.24
C ALA A 129 16.57 11.39 1.36
N ASP A 130 16.50 12.43 0.55
CA ASP A 130 15.38 13.37 0.55
C ASP A 130 14.21 12.93 -0.35
N GLU A 131 14.39 11.86 -1.17
CA GLU A 131 13.34 11.25 -1.96
C GLU A 131 12.72 10.06 -1.22
N ILE A 132 11.42 10.17 -0.92
CA ILE A 132 10.67 9.25 -0.09
C ILE A 132 9.36 8.92 -0.79
N VAL A 133 8.91 7.67 -0.71
CA VAL A 133 7.55 7.28 -1.11
C VAL A 133 6.88 6.60 0.07
N ILE A 134 5.67 7.02 0.38
CA ILE A 134 4.76 6.36 1.30
C ILE A 134 3.56 5.83 0.53
N GLY A 135 3.01 4.72 0.95
CA GLY A 135 1.87 4.04 0.32
C GLY A 135 0.84 3.62 1.35
N GLY A 136 -0.36 3.57 0.94
CA GLY A 136 -1.57 3.06 1.51
C GLY A 136 -2.51 2.82 0.34
N ILE A 137 -3.70 3.39 0.34
CA ILE A 137 -4.58 3.39 -0.84
C ILE A 137 -3.92 4.12 -2.01
N ILE A 138 -3.25 5.23 -1.73
CA ILE A 138 -2.54 6.08 -2.69
C ILE A 138 -1.05 6.11 -2.33
N CYS A 139 -0.17 6.09 -3.33
CA CYS A 139 1.23 6.42 -3.11
C CYS A 139 1.44 7.93 -3.15
N TRP A 140 2.18 8.43 -2.18
CA TRP A 140 2.59 9.82 -2.08
C TRP A 140 4.10 9.93 -2.11
N ARG A 141 4.64 10.92 -2.82
CA ARG A 141 6.07 11.14 -2.96
C ARG A 141 6.50 12.48 -2.38
N SER A 142 7.61 12.47 -1.67
CA SER A 142 8.36 13.64 -1.24
C SER A 142 9.72 13.68 -1.94
N ASN A 143 10.21 14.89 -2.24
CA ASN A 143 11.56 15.14 -2.75
C ASN A 143 12.33 16.13 -1.87
N ASP A 144 11.83 16.42 -0.68
CA ASP A 144 12.37 17.46 0.23
C ASP A 144 12.57 16.94 1.67
N GLY A 145 12.78 15.62 1.79
CA GLY A 145 13.01 14.98 3.09
C GLY A 145 11.76 14.86 3.94
N GLY A 146 10.60 14.70 3.31
CA GLY A 146 9.32 14.47 3.98
C GLY A 146 8.60 15.75 4.44
N LYS A 147 9.05 16.94 4.02
CA LYS A 147 8.39 18.21 4.38
C LYS A 147 7.08 18.39 3.63
N THR A 148 7.06 18.00 2.37
CA THR A 148 5.86 18.00 1.53
C THR A 148 5.73 16.66 0.81
N PHE A 149 4.49 16.20 0.67
CA PHE A 149 4.15 15.03 -0.12
C PHE A 149 3.16 15.41 -1.21
N ARG A 150 3.30 14.80 -2.38
CA ARG A 150 2.39 14.96 -3.51
C ARG A 150 1.87 13.59 -3.92
N PRO A 151 0.60 13.47 -4.34
CA PRO A 151 0.08 12.21 -4.85
C PRO A 151 0.91 11.75 -6.05
N ALA A 152 1.30 10.49 -6.05
CA ALA A 152 2.08 9.87 -7.10
C ALA A 152 1.24 8.85 -7.89
N THR A 153 0.12 8.40 -7.32
CA THR A 153 -0.80 7.45 -7.95
C THR A 153 -2.27 7.88 -7.76
N GLU A 154 -3.12 7.27 -8.58
CA GLU A 154 -4.57 7.19 -8.40
C GLU A 154 -4.96 5.71 -8.39
N TRP A 155 -6.04 5.33 -7.72
CA TRP A 155 -6.38 3.93 -7.49
C TRP A 155 -7.66 3.46 -8.16
N TYR A 156 -8.67 4.33 -8.31
CA TYR A 156 -10.02 3.94 -8.74
C TYR A 156 -10.25 4.06 -10.25
N TYR A 157 -9.29 4.60 -10.99
CA TYR A 157 -9.42 4.74 -12.43
C TYR A 157 -8.20 4.13 -13.14
N PRO A 158 -8.35 3.09 -13.93
CA PRO A 158 -7.23 2.47 -14.66
C PRO A 158 -6.76 3.39 -15.79
N ASN A 159 -6.13 4.47 -15.39
CA ASN A 159 -5.51 5.44 -16.28
C ASN A 159 -4.02 5.09 -16.37
N PRO A 160 -3.40 4.98 -17.57
CA PRO A 160 -1.98 4.73 -17.68
C PRO A 160 -1.11 5.78 -16.99
N THR A 161 -1.66 6.98 -16.72
CA THR A 161 -0.98 8.03 -15.96
C THR A 161 -1.37 7.94 -14.49
N GLY A 162 -0.44 7.47 -13.66
CA GLY A 162 -0.59 7.48 -12.22
C GLY A 162 -1.37 6.30 -11.62
N TYR A 163 -1.92 5.39 -12.41
CA TYR A 163 -2.64 4.25 -11.84
C TYR A 163 -1.69 3.26 -11.14
N ASN A 164 -1.99 2.98 -9.90
CA ASN A 164 -1.52 1.83 -9.12
C ASN A 164 -2.71 1.30 -8.36
N HIS A 165 -2.93 0.00 -8.36
CA HIS A 165 -4.03 -0.57 -7.57
C HIS A 165 -3.90 -0.14 -6.11
N ALA A 166 -5.03 0.06 -5.45
CA ALA A 166 -5.08 0.41 -4.04
C ALA A 166 -4.39 -0.63 -3.14
N ASP A 167 -4.35 -0.32 -1.86
CA ASP A 167 -3.92 -1.21 -0.79
C ASP A 167 -2.46 -1.66 -0.96
N VAL A 168 -1.57 -0.66 -0.89
CA VAL A 168 -0.12 -0.86 -1.08
C VAL A 168 0.51 -1.34 0.23
N HIS A 169 1.05 -2.56 0.19
CA HIS A 169 1.69 -3.23 1.32
C HIS A 169 3.22 -3.20 1.29
N ALA A 170 3.80 -2.99 0.11
CA ALA A 170 5.24 -2.98 -0.07
C ALA A 170 5.68 -1.90 -1.05
N LEU A 171 6.74 -1.20 -0.72
CA LEU A 171 7.44 -0.26 -1.57
C LEU A 171 8.94 -0.50 -1.48
N GLU A 172 9.62 -0.54 -2.62
CA GLU A 172 11.06 -0.75 -2.66
C GLU A 172 11.71 0.08 -3.78
N PHE A 173 12.83 0.73 -3.47
CA PHE A 173 13.65 1.39 -4.46
C PHE A 173 14.75 0.45 -4.98
N VAL A 174 14.75 0.24 -6.28
CA VAL A 174 15.90 -0.36 -6.98
C VAL A 174 16.49 0.70 -7.92
N LYS A 175 17.60 1.29 -7.55
CA LYS A 175 18.18 2.47 -8.20
C LYS A 175 17.17 3.64 -8.21
N LYS A 176 16.70 4.06 -9.40
CA LYS A 176 15.72 5.13 -9.61
C LYS A 176 14.30 4.62 -9.86
N THR A 177 14.08 3.34 -9.69
CA THR A 177 12.78 2.70 -9.91
C THR A 177 12.16 2.35 -8.57
N VAL A 178 10.93 2.78 -8.35
CA VAL A 178 10.08 2.31 -7.23
C VAL A 178 9.27 1.13 -7.72
N TYR A 179 9.27 0.06 -6.96
CA TYR A 179 8.37 -1.07 -7.09
C TYR A 179 7.33 -0.97 -6.00
N SER A 180 6.08 -1.24 -6.36
CA SER A 180 4.92 -1.23 -5.46
C SER A 180 4.22 -2.57 -5.54
N GLY A 181 4.02 -3.22 -4.39
CA GLY A 181 3.19 -4.42 -4.24
C GLY A 181 1.89 -4.04 -3.55
N SER A 182 0.77 -4.38 -4.18
CA SER A 182 -0.59 -4.08 -3.72
C SER A 182 -1.51 -5.29 -3.88
N ASP A 183 -2.76 -5.20 -3.40
CA ASP A 183 -3.76 -6.25 -3.57
C ASP A 183 -4.12 -6.53 -5.03
N GLY A 184 -3.86 -5.60 -5.93
CA GLY A 184 -4.01 -5.78 -7.38
C GLY A 184 -2.80 -6.31 -8.12
N GLY A 185 -1.63 -6.40 -7.46
CA GLY A 185 -0.42 -6.92 -8.08
C GLY A 185 0.83 -6.06 -7.87
N ILE A 186 1.75 -6.14 -8.83
CA ILE A 186 3.03 -5.44 -8.76
C ILE A 186 3.10 -4.37 -9.85
N PHE A 187 3.48 -3.17 -9.44
CA PHE A 187 3.69 -2.03 -10.34
C PHE A 187 5.10 -1.48 -10.19
N LYS A 188 5.59 -0.78 -11.20
CA LYS A 188 6.84 -0.02 -11.10
C LYS A 188 6.71 1.39 -11.66
N ASN A 189 7.43 2.31 -11.04
CA ASN A 189 7.60 3.68 -11.49
C ASN A 189 9.08 3.98 -11.72
N VAL A 190 9.44 4.34 -12.95
CA VAL A 190 10.82 4.58 -13.35
C VAL A 190 11.12 6.08 -13.35
N ASN A 191 12.10 6.49 -12.57
CA ASN A 191 12.65 7.86 -12.58
C ASN A 191 11.56 8.95 -12.43
N GLN A 192 10.62 8.73 -11.48
CA GLN A 192 9.52 9.66 -11.21
C GLN A 192 8.60 9.95 -12.41
N SER A 193 8.51 9.00 -13.36
CA SER A 193 7.57 9.08 -14.47
C SER A 193 6.13 9.26 -13.95
N PRO A 194 5.26 10.01 -14.65
CA PRO A 194 3.84 10.01 -14.31
C PRO A 194 3.15 8.65 -14.57
N VAL A 195 3.82 7.72 -15.25
CA VAL A 195 3.27 6.40 -15.60
C VAL A 195 3.79 5.36 -14.63
N TYR A 196 2.88 4.58 -14.05
CA TYR A 196 3.16 3.32 -13.38
C TYR A 196 2.94 2.17 -14.36
N ILE A 197 3.85 1.23 -14.40
CA ILE A 197 3.83 0.08 -15.31
C ILE A 197 3.39 -1.14 -14.52
N ASP A 198 2.29 -1.75 -14.91
CA ASP A 198 1.80 -3.01 -14.35
C ASP A 198 2.72 -4.17 -14.76
N LEU A 199 3.16 -4.95 -13.79
CA LEU A 199 3.99 -6.14 -13.93
C LEU A 199 3.26 -7.43 -13.51
N SER A 200 1.97 -7.35 -13.25
CA SER A 200 1.19 -8.45 -12.67
C SER A 200 0.89 -9.56 -13.69
N ALA A 201 1.02 -9.28 -14.99
CA ALA A 201 0.71 -10.25 -16.05
C ALA A 201 1.51 -11.56 -15.86
N GLY A 202 0.78 -12.67 -15.76
CA GLY A 202 1.35 -14.01 -15.60
C GLY A 202 1.67 -14.44 -14.17
N LEU A 203 1.45 -13.59 -13.16
CA LEU A 203 1.70 -13.95 -11.76
C LEU A 203 0.66 -14.93 -11.18
N GLY A 204 -0.58 -14.96 -11.70
CA GLY A 204 -1.63 -15.87 -11.25
C GLY A 204 -2.03 -15.68 -9.78
N ILE A 205 -2.09 -14.44 -9.30
CA ILE A 205 -2.21 -14.08 -7.88
C ILE A 205 -3.62 -13.65 -7.46
N ARG A 206 -4.69 -14.00 -8.17
CA ARG A 206 -6.06 -13.66 -7.78
C ARG A 206 -6.55 -14.57 -6.64
N GLN A 207 -7.13 -13.97 -5.62
CA GLN A 207 -7.85 -14.68 -4.56
C GLN A 207 -9.31 -14.83 -4.97
N ILE A 208 -9.69 -16.00 -5.49
CA ILE A 208 -11.04 -16.27 -5.98
C ILE A 208 -11.94 -16.66 -4.80
N TYR A 209 -13.05 -15.92 -4.63
CA TYR A 209 -14.12 -16.25 -3.68
C TYR A 209 -15.07 -17.29 -4.22
N ARG A 210 -15.52 -17.14 -5.48
CA ARG A 210 -16.50 -18.01 -6.14
C ARG A 210 -16.18 -18.19 -7.61
N ILE A 211 -16.50 -19.36 -8.11
CA ILE A 211 -16.41 -19.71 -9.52
C ILE A 211 -17.69 -20.40 -9.96
N SER A 212 -18.17 -20.08 -11.17
CA SER A 212 -19.28 -20.75 -11.81
C SER A 212 -18.93 -21.11 -13.25
N CYS A 213 -19.39 -22.30 -13.69
CA CYS A 213 -19.22 -22.78 -15.04
C CYS A 213 -20.61 -22.98 -15.72
N ALA A 214 -20.73 -22.66 -16.99
CA ALA A 214 -21.95 -22.88 -17.72
C ALA A 214 -22.20 -24.39 -17.89
N LYS A 215 -23.45 -24.82 -17.69
CA LYS A 215 -23.84 -26.24 -17.92
C LYS A 215 -23.88 -26.61 -19.39
N THR A 216 -24.14 -25.63 -20.26
CA THR A 216 -24.23 -25.82 -21.71
C THR A 216 -22.88 -25.76 -22.41
N ASP A 217 -21.87 -25.15 -21.78
CA ASP A 217 -20.52 -25.04 -22.35
C ASP A 217 -19.48 -24.86 -21.19
N ALA A 218 -18.71 -25.90 -20.90
CA ALA A 218 -17.72 -25.92 -19.84
C ALA A 218 -16.55 -24.96 -20.08
N SER A 219 -16.39 -24.38 -21.27
CA SER A 219 -15.36 -23.36 -21.54
C SER A 219 -15.74 -21.96 -21.03
N VAL A 220 -17.04 -21.75 -20.74
CA VAL A 220 -17.59 -20.49 -20.24
C VAL A 220 -17.58 -20.50 -18.71
N ILE A 221 -16.85 -19.56 -18.13
CA ILE A 221 -16.56 -19.52 -16.70
C ILE A 221 -16.69 -18.08 -16.21
N THR A 222 -17.26 -17.88 -15.03
CA THR A 222 -17.15 -16.62 -14.29
C THR A 222 -16.51 -16.85 -12.93
N ALA A 223 -15.68 -15.92 -12.49
CA ALA A 223 -14.97 -15.99 -11.20
C ALA A 223 -14.94 -14.62 -10.54
N GLY A 224 -15.46 -14.55 -9.31
CA GLY A 224 -15.40 -13.40 -8.44
C GLY A 224 -14.18 -13.48 -7.52
N SER A 225 -13.44 -12.41 -7.39
CA SER A 225 -12.19 -12.34 -6.61
C SER A 225 -12.15 -11.13 -5.70
N GLN A 226 -11.47 -11.28 -4.56
CA GLN A 226 -11.20 -10.18 -3.65
C GLN A 226 -10.42 -9.09 -4.39
N ASP A 227 -10.80 -7.83 -4.18
CA ASP A 227 -10.17 -6.59 -4.66
C ASP A 227 -9.98 -6.48 -6.18
N ASN A 228 -10.24 -7.55 -6.94
CA ASN A 228 -9.97 -7.66 -8.37
C ASN A 228 -11.22 -7.99 -9.20
N GLY A 229 -12.40 -7.72 -8.65
CA GLY A 229 -13.67 -7.82 -9.34
C GLY A 229 -14.07 -9.23 -9.77
N THR A 230 -15.03 -9.30 -10.70
CA THR A 230 -15.47 -10.54 -11.33
C THR A 230 -15.06 -10.56 -12.80
N VAL A 231 -14.44 -11.65 -13.21
CA VAL A 231 -14.07 -11.92 -14.59
C VAL A 231 -15.02 -12.91 -15.22
N PHE A 232 -15.24 -12.79 -16.52
CA PHE A 232 -16.06 -13.67 -17.32
C PHE A 232 -15.29 -14.15 -18.54
N LYS A 233 -15.09 -15.46 -18.66
CA LYS A 233 -14.53 -16.10 -19.85
C LYS A 233 -15.66 -16.47 -20.80
N ARG A 234 -15.66 -15.86 -21.97
CA ARG A 234 -16.68 -16.10 -23.02
C ARG A 234 -16.33 -17.32 -23.85
N GLN A 235 -17.30 -17.79 -24.66
CA GLN A 235 -17.16 -18.96 -25.59
C GLN A 235 -16.00 -18.79 -26.59
N ASN A 236 -15.68 -17.55 -26.99
CA ASN A 236 -14.55 -17.26 -27.89
C ASN A 236 -13.16 -17.33 -27.18
N GLY A 237 -13.14 -17.70 -25.90
CA GLY A 237 -11.94 -17.82 -25.09
C GLY A 237 -11.45 -16.52 -24.46
N ASN A 238 -12.05 -15.37 -24.77
CA ASN A 238 -11.68 -14.09 -24.21
C ASN A 238 -12.14 -13.96 -22.77
N TRP A 239 -11.28 -13.40 -21.92
CA TRP A 239 -11.61 -12.97 -20.59
C TRP A 239 -11.97 -11.48 -20.61
N VAL A 240 -13.03 -11.13 -19.92
CA VAL A 240 -13.48 -9.74 -19.76
C VAL A 240 -13.68 -9.45 -18.26
N ASP A 241 -13.28 -8.27 -17.83
CA ASP A 241 -13.67 -7.77 -16.53
C ASP A 241 -15.12 -7.30 -16.61
N TRP A 242 -15.93 -7.78 -15.68
CA TRP A 242 -17.38 -7.59 -15.75
C TRP A 242 -17.91 -6.74 -14.59
N ILE A 243 -17.47 -7.00 -13.35
CA ILE A 243 -17.87 -6.29 -12.15
C ILE A 243 -16.62 -5.81 -11.43
N GLY A 244 -16.59 -4.56 -11.01
CA GLY A 244 -15.49 -4.00 -10.23
C GLY A 244 -15.67 -4.21 -8.72
N GLY A 245 -14.70 -3.77 -7.92
CA GLY A 245 -14.66 -3.94 -6.47
C GLY A 245 -14.33 -5.38 -6.07
N ASP A 246 -14.91 -5.88 -4.98
CA ASP A 246 -14.87 -7.31 -4.65
C ASP A 246 -15.87 -8.07 -5.50
N GLY A 247 -15.37 -8.98 -6.32
CA GLY A 247 -16.23 -9.93 -7.04
C GLY A 247 -16.66 -11.04 -6.09
N MET A 248 -17.90 -10.96 -5.65
CA MET A 248 -18.46 -11.91 -4.67
C MET A 248 -19.04 -13.16 -5.35
N ASP A 249 -20.29 -13.47 -5.10
CA ASP A 249 -20.95 -14.66 -5.68
C ASP A 249 -21.36 -14.42 -7.13
N ASN A 250 -21.40 -15.49 -7.92
CA ASN A 250 -21.76 -15.45 -9.33
C ASN A 250 -22.37 -16.76 -9.80
N ALA A 251 -23.22 -16.68 -10.82
CA ALA A 251 -23.85 -17.84 -11.43
C ALA A 251 -24.09 -17.62 -12.92
N ILE A 252 -23.93 -18.68 -13.72
CA ILE A 252 -24.29 -18.69 -15.14
C ILE A 252 -25.59 -19.45 -15.31
N SER A 253 -26.45 -18.96 -16.19
CA SER A 253 -27.73 -19.62 -16.52
C SER A 253 -27.51 -21.07 -16.93
N PRO A 254 -28.32 -22.01 -16.42
CA PRO A 254 -28.19 -23.42 -16.76
C PRO A 254 -28.60 -23.78 -18.21
N ILE A 255 -29.24 -22.84 -18.91
CA ILE A 255 -29.76 -23.05 -20.27
C ILE A 255 -29.14 -22.10 -21.31
N ASN A 256 -28.44 -21.04 -20.90
CA ASN A 256 -27.81 -20.09 -21.81
C ASN A 256 -26.46 -19.59 -21.20
N ALA A 257 -25.35 -19.97 -21.81
CA ALA A 257 -24.02 -19.64 -21.36
C ALA A 257 -23.70 -18.14 -21.42
N ASN A 258 -24.45 -17.34 -22.17
CA ASN A 258 -24.24 -15.88 -22.25
C ASN A 258 -24.94 -15.13 -21.11
N VAL A 259 -25.87 -15.75 -20.40
CA VAL A 259 -26.62 -15.11 -19.30
C VAL A 259 -25.97 -15.44 -17.99
N ALA A 260 -25.55 -14.41 -17.27
CA ALA A 260 -24.96 -14.56 -15.95
C ALA A 260 -25.44 -13.48 -14.98
N ILE A 261 -25.39 -13.80 -13.72
CA ILE A 261 -25.54 -12.86 -12.61
C ILE A 261 -24.29 -12.90 -11.74
N GLY A 262 -23.94 -11.75 -11.17
CA GLY A 262 -22.85 -11.64 -10.22
C GLY A 262 -23.13 -10.56 -9.18
N THR A 263 -22.38 -10.59 -8.09
CA THR A 263 -22.56 -9.66 -6.99
C THR A 263 -21.25 -9.00 -6.64
N SER A 264 -21.31 -7.81 -6.08
CA SER A 264 -20.20 -7.15 -5.39
C SER A 264 -20.54 -6.91 -3.91
N GLN A 265 -19.69 -6.19 -3.20
CA GLN A 265 -19.87 -5.85 -1.78
C GLN A 265 -21.26 -5.27 -1.52
N TYR A 266 -21.73 -5.45 -0.31
CA TYR A 266 -23.01 -4.91 0.19
C TYR A 266 -24.26 -5.41 -0.57
N GLY A 267 -24.14 -6.52 -1.32
CA GLY A 267 -25.27 -7.14 -1.99
C GLY A 267 -25.71 -6.46 -3.29
N ALA A 268 -24.85 -5.67 -3.93
CA ALA A 268 -25.10 -5.17 -5.27
C ALA A 268 -25.14 -6.34 -6.26
N ILE A 269 -26.17 -6.39 -7.11
CA ILE A 269 -26.41 -7.48 -8.07
C ILE A 269 -26.31 -6.93 -9.49
N TYR A 270 -25.57 -7.65 -10.33
CA TYR A 270 -25.34 -7.33 -11.73
C TYR A 270 -25.84 -8.47 -12.61
N HIS A 271 -26.26 -8.15 -13.83
CA HIS A 271 -26.72 -9.10 -14.82
C HIS A 271 -26.07 -8.79 -16.18
N THR A 272 -25.74 -9.84 -16.93
CA THR A 272 -25.37 -9.75 -18.34
C THR A 272 -26.11 -10.82 -19.12
N ASP A 273 -26.39 -10.56 -20.39
CA ASP A 273 -27.04 -11.44 -21.38
C ASP A 273 -26.29 -11.49 -22.72
N ASP A 274 -25.04 -10.99 -22.74
CA ASP A 274 -24.16 -10.93 -23.93
C ASP A 274 -22.76 -11.55 -23.72
#